data_c0a8bc273349b456d52542d499fdfdb1
#
_entry.id   c0a8bc273349b456d52542d499fdfdb1
#
_cell.length_a   1.000
_cell.length_b   1.000
_cell.length_c   1.000
_cell.angle_alpha   90.00
_cell.angle_beta   90.00
_cell.angle_gamma   90.00
#
_symmetry.space_group_name_H-M   'P 1'
#
loop_
_entity.id
_entity.type
_entity.pdbx_description
1 polymer ?
#
loop_
_entity_poly.entity_id
_entity_poly.type
_entity_poly.pdbx_seq_one_letter_code
_entity_poly.pdbx_strand_id
1 'polypeptide(L)'
;MSRISILDKDKCQPKKCNFVCIDYCPGVRMDEDTIIIDEDTNKPLISEELCEGCGICTNRCPFDAISIINLPEAIGEPIHRFGQNQFELFGLPSLTEGSVLGLLGPNGIGKSTIMNILSGTLIPNLGDYENPQDNWDKVIEHYKGSALQNYFTKLAAGEIKAVLKPQMVDQLPKVVKGKVSDLLTNVDERGKLDYVCDELDLHNVLDREMKNLSGGELQRVAIAATVLREGDFYYFDEPTSWLDVSQRLNAVSYTHLTLPTIR
;
A
#
# COMPACT_ATOMS: atom_id res chain seq x y z
N MET A 1 -0.24 12.00 23.26
CA MET A 1 -0.27 12.48 21.85
C MET A 1 0.98 13.31 21.63
N SER A 2 1.93 12.78 20.89
CA SER A 2 3.10 13.57 20.48
C SER A 2 2.68 14.52 19.34
N ARG A 3 3.18 15.74 19.39
CA ARG A 3 2.95 16.76 18.36
C ARG A 3 4.28 17.03 17.67
N ILE A 4 4.29 16.99 16.38
CA ILE A 4 5.50 17.31 15.60
C ILE A 4 5.21 18.34 14.53
N SER A 5 6.26 19.06 14.12
CA SER A 5 6.21 19.96 12.97
C SER A 5 6.66 19.22 11.72
N ILE A 6 5.90 19.32 10.63
CA ILE A 6 6.26 18.74 9.32
C ILE A 6 6.51 19.84 8.32
N LEU A 7 7.55 19.66 7.49
CA LEU A 7 7.91 20.56 6.40
C LEU A 7 7.30 20.10 5.07
N ASP A 8 6.54 20.99 4.43
CA ASP A 8 6.16 20.90 3.02
C ASP A 8 7.37 21.37 2.17
N LYS A 9 8.10 20.39 1.60
CA LYS A 9 9.31 20.67 0.82
C LYS A 9 9.02 21.53 -0.42
N ASP A 10 7.83 21.45 -1.00
CA ASP A 10 7.49 22.19 -2.22
C ASP A 10 7.24 23.67 -1.94
N LYS A 11 6.66 24.01 -0.80
CA LYS A 11 6.45 25.39 -0.38
C LYS A 11 7.68 26.03 0.22
N CYS A 12 8.63 25.23 0.72
CA CYS A 12 9.80 25.73 1.44
C CYS A 12 10.77 26.47 0.52
N GLN A 13 11.11 27.73 0.86
CA GLN A 13 12.02 28.58 0.13
C GLN A 13 13.12 29.15 1.05
N PRO A 14 14.08 28.32 1.50
CA PRO A 14 15.05 28.70 2.54
C PRO A 14 15.94 29.88 2.13
N LYS A 15 16.28 30.00 0.85
CA LYS A 15 17.07 31.14 0.34
C LYS A 15 16.39 32.50 0.52
N LYS A 16 15.06 32.53 0.66
CA LYS A 16 14.30 33.78 0.85
C LYS A 16 14.02 34.09 2.32
N CYS A 17 13.89 33.10 3.18
CA CYS A 17 13.60 33.30 4.61
C CYS A 17 14.84 33.14 5.51
N ASN A 18 15.99 32.75 4.95
CA ASN A 18 17.24 32.57 5.68
C ASN A 18 17.09 31.62 6.87
N PHE A 19 16.37 30.48 6.68
CA PHE A 19 16.17 29.44 7.69
C PHE A 19 15.58 29.90 9.02
N VAL A 20 14.67 30.86 9.00
CA VAL A 20 14.03 31.43 10.20
C VAL A 20 13.46 30.37 11.14
N CYS A 21 13.06 29.19 10.64
CA CYS A 21 12.59 28.07 11.48
C CYS A 21 13.68 27.50 12.38
N ILE A 22 14.93 27.49 11.93
CA ILE A 22 16.10 27.04 12.71
C ILE A 22 16.42 28.06 13.77
N ASP A 23 16.54 29.35 13.39
CA ASP A 23 16.91 30.44 14.32
C ASP A 23 15.97 30.57 15.53
N TYR A 24 14.68 30.27 15.34
CA TYR A 24 13.67 30.40 16.38
C TYR A 24 13.28 29.08 17.05
N CYS A 25 13.87 27.96 16.66
CA CYS A 25 13.59 26.66 17.30
C CYS A 25 14.17 26.62 18.73
N PRO A 26 13.37 26.32 19.77
CA PRO A 26 13.87 26.22 21.12
C PRO A 26 14.93 25.11 21.29
N GLY A 27 14.73 23.92 20.67
CA GLY A 27 15.67 22.82 20.75
C GLY A 27 17.02 23.19 20.11
N VAL A 28 17.02 23.80 18.92
CA VAL A 28 18.26 24.26 18.27
C VAL A 28 18.98 25.30 19.13
N ARG A 29 18.24 26.17 19.84
CA ARG A 29 18.83 27.16 20.76
C ARG A 29 19.39 26.54 22.04
N MET A 30 19.04 25.29 22.34
CA MET A 30 19.60 24.50 23.44
C MET A 30 20.72 23.56 22.96
N ASP A 31 21.27 23.81 21.77
CA ASP A 31 22.31 23.00 21.11
C ASP A 31 21.85 21.57 20.79
N GLU A 32 20.53 21.35 20.55
CA GLU A 32 19.97 20.09 20.07
C GLU A 32 19.77 20.13 18.55
N ASP A 33 20.00 19.02 17.87
CA ASP A 33 19.81 18.86 16.42
C ASP A 33 18.31 18.70 16.03
N THR A 34 17.44 19.49 16.66
CA THR A 34 15.99 19.44 16.44
C THR A 34 15.60 19.82 15.00
N ILE A 35 16.32 20.77 14.38
CA ILE A 35 16.17 21.14 12.97
C ILE A 35 17.58 21.29 12.38
N ILE A 36 17.90 20.42 11.44
CA ILE A 36 19.17 20.47 10.70
C ILE A 36 18.94 20.87 9.24
N ILE A 37 20.00 21.16 8.51
CA ILE A 37 19.93 21.41 7.06
C ILE A 37 20.31 20.11 6.35
N ASP A 38 19.39 19.60 5.56
CA ASP A 38 19.61 18.47 4.65
C ASP A 38 20.61 18.90 3.55
N GLU A 39 21.74 18.24 3.47
CA GLU A 39 22.84 18.55 2.56
C GLU A 39 22.45 18.40 1.07
N ASP A 40 21.58 17.42 0.77
CA ASP A 40 21.17 17.11 -0.60
C ASP A 40 20.17 18.14 -1.15
N THR A 41 19.19 18.52 -0.33
CA THR A 41 18.09 19.39 -0.75
C THR A 41 18.30 20.84 -0.34
N ASN A 42 19.23 21.12 0.56
CA ASN A 42 19.46 22.41 1.21
C ASN A 42 18.17 22.98 1.84
N LYS A 43 17.35 22.10 2.43
CA LYS A 43 16.11 22.45 3.13
C LYS A 43 16.18 22.00 4.59
N PRO A 44 15.37 22.61 5.50
CA PRO A 44 15.31 22.15 6.88
C PRO A 44 14.78 20.71 6.97
N LEU A 45 15.42 19.90 7.79
CA LEU A 45 14.96 18.58 8.20
C LEU A 45 14.64 18.63 9.69
N ILE A 46 13.41 18.34 10.06
CA ILE A 46 12.92 18.41 11.44
C ILE A 46 12.99 17.02 12.07
N SER A 47 13.65 16.87 13.19
CA SER A 47 13.74 15.62 13.95
C SER A 47 12.39 15.26 14.57
N GLU A 48 11.91 14.03 14.36
CA GLU A 48 10.68 13.52 14.98
C GLU A 48 10.84 13.31 16.49
N GLU A 49 12.04 12.91 16.92
CA GLU A 49 12.32 12.58 18.32
C GLU A 49 12.52 13.84 19.18
N LEU A 50 13.17 14.86 18.62
CA LEU A 50 13.53 16.07 19.35
C LEU A 50 12.49 17.19 19.23
N CYS A 51 11.56 17.10 18.26
CA CYS A 51 10.56 18.13 18.01
C CYS A 51 9.35 17.98 18.94
N GLU A 52 9.14 18.93 19.83
CA GLU A 52 7.99 18.96 20.75
C GLU A 52 6.71 19.56 20.11
N GLY A 53 6.74 19.93 18.84
CA GLY A 53 5.57 20.54 18.16
C GLY A 53 5.08 21.85 18.78
N CYS A 54 5.97 22.69 19.31
CA CYS A 54 5.65 23.93 20.00
C CYS A 54 5.00 25.02 19.10
N GLY A 55 5.10 24.87 17.76
CA GLY A 55 4.46 25.76 16.80
C GLY A 55 5.19 27.06 16.50
N ILE A 56 6.34 27.31 17.07
CA ILE A 56 7.10 28.56 16.83
C ILE A 56 7.55 28.65 15.38
N CYS A 57 8.10 27.57 14.83
CA CYS A 57 8.55 27.50 13.44
C CYS A 57 7.39 27.67 12.45
N THR A 58 6.21 27.13 12.75
CA THR A 58 5.00 27.28 11.93
C THR A 58 4.56 28.74 11.85
N ASN A 59 4.50 29.43 13.01
CA ASN A 59 4.09 30.82 13.07
C ASN A 59 5.13 31.80 12.47
N ARG A 60 6.37 31.37 12.35
CA ARG A 60 7.48 32.19 11.82
C ARG A 60 7.74 31.94 10.33
N CYS A 61 7.24 30.84 9.77
CA CYS A 61 7.43 30.50 8.36
C CYS A 61 6.66 31.47 7.45
N PRO A 62 7.32 32.31 6.64
CA PRO A 62 6.63 33.27 5.77
C PRO A 62 5.96 32.61 4.54
N PHE A 63 6.16 31.31 4.34
CA PHE A 63 5.64 30.55 3.20
C PHE A 63 4.60 29.51 3.58
N ASP A 64 4.17 29.47 4.84
CA ASP A 64 3.27 28.44 5.39
C ASP A 64 3.71 27.00 5.01
N ALA A 65 5.03 26.79 4.99
CA ALA A 65 5.63 25.52 4.61
C ALA A 65 5.74 24.55 5.78
N ILE A 66 5.45 24.96 7.03
CA ILE A 66 5.54 24.11 8.20
C ILE A 66 4.15 24.02 8.84
N SER A 67 3.70 22.81 9.10
CA SER A 67 2.45 22.51 9.79
C SER A 67 2.69 21.63 10.99
N ILE A 68 1.82 21.71 12.00
CA ILE A 68 1.84 20.82 13.17
C ILE A 68 0.85 19.70 12.93
N ILE A 69 1.29 18.48 13.14
CA ILE A 69 0.40 17.33 13.21
C ILE A 69 0.43 16.71 14.61
N ASN A 70 -0.72 16.20 15.02
CA ASN A 70 -0.82 15.37 16.21
C ASN A 70 -0.60 13.92 15.75
N LEU A 71 0.49 13.31 16.17
CA LEU A 71 0.69 11.88 15.95
C LEU A 71 -0.20 11.12 16.95
N PRO A 72 -0.96 10.11 16.52
CA PRO A 72 -1.50 9.15 17.45
C PRO A 72 -0.34 8.56 18.25
N GLU A 73 -0.56 8.24 19.52
CA GLU A 73 0.44 7.51 20.29
C GLU A 73 0.78 6.23 19.55
N ALA A 74 2.06 6.04 19.28
CA ALA A 74 2.53 4.85 18.57
C ALA A 74 2.10 3.60 19.38
N ILE A 75 1.28 2.74 18.77
CA ILE A 75 0.86 1.48 19.36
C ILE A 75 1.97 0.45 19.13
N GLY A 76 3.15 0.68 19.72
CA GLY A 76 4.33 -0.18 19.57
C GLY A 76 5.34 0.31 18.51
N GLU A 77 6.29 -0.54 18.20
CA GLU A 77 7.29 -0.29 17.16
C GLU A 77 6.67 -0.45 15.75
N PRO A 78 7.03 0.39 14.79
CA PRO A 78 6.52 0.27 13.43
C PRO A 78 7.06 -1.00 12.76
N ILE A 79 6.18 -1.71 12.07
CA ILE A 79 6.54 -2.90 11.28
C ILE A 79 7.25 -2.50 9.98
N HIS A 80 6.84 -1.38 9.40
CA HIS A 80 7.45 -0.84 8.20
C HIS A 80 7.42 0.68 8.21
N ARG A 81 8.54 1.27 7.79
CA ARG A 81 8.72 2.72 7.67
C ARG A 81 9.38 3.05 6.34
N PHE A 82 8.84 4.01 5.58
CA PHE A 82 9.39 4.40 4.29
C PHE A 82 10.56 5.39 4.39
N GLY A 83 10.70 6.08 5.50
CA GLY A 83 11.74 7.07 5.72
C GLY A 83 11.43 7.98 6.90
N GLN A 84 12.33 8.92 7.19
CA GLN A 84 12.13 9.90 8.23
C GLN A 84 10.92 10.81 7.89
N ASN A 85 10.02 11.01 8.85
CA ASN A 85 8.78 11.78 8.69
C ASN A 85 7.89 11.27 7.55
N GLN A 86 7.95 9.99 7.21
CA GLN A 86 7.12 9.34 6.21
C GLN A 86 6.14 8.38 6.86
N PHE A 87 5.32 7.74 6.02
CA PHE A 87 4.31 6.80 6.48
C PHE A 87 4.93 5.63 7.26
N GLU A 88 4.29 5.28 8.36
CA GLU A 88 4.61 4.15 9.23
C GLU A 88 3.44 3.18 9.32
N LEU A 89 3.74 1.90 9.28
CA LEU A 89 2.78 0.81 9.48
C LEU A 89 3.08 0.11 10.80
N PHE A 90 2.11 0.08 11.72
CA PHE A 90 2.28 -0.48 13.08
C PHE A 90 1.76 -1.90 13.25
N GLY A 91 0.98 -2.43 12.31
CA GLY A 91 0.42 -3.78 12.45
C GLY A 91 -0.02 -4.41 11.15
N LEU A 92 -0.05 -5.73 11.14
CA LEU A 92 -0.65 -6.54 10.09
C LEU A 92 -1.90 -7.22 10.62
N PRO A 93 -2.92 -7.43 9.78
CA PRO A 93 -4.11 -8.15 10.17
C PRO A 93 -3.80 -9.64 10.41
N SER A 94 -4.54 -10.28 11.30
CA SER A 94 -4.49 -11.72 11.46
C SER A 94 -5.08 -12.41 10.23
N LEU A 95 -4.34 -13.36 9.68
CA LEU A 95 -4.78 -14.18 8.56
C LEU A 95 -5.38 -15.48 9.09
N THR A 96 -6.57 -15.81 8.61
CA THR A 96 -7.24 -17.10 8.90
C THR A 96 -7.42 -17.83 7.58
N GLU A 97 -6.92 -19.06 7.49
CA GLU A 97 -7.09 -19.90 6.31
C GLU A 97 -8.59 -20.07 5.99
N GLY A 98 -8.91 -20.02 4.71
CA GLY A 98 -10.28 -20.16 4.24
C GLY A 98 -11.21 -18.98 4.52
N SER A 99 -10.68 -17.83 4.91
CA SER A 99 -11.45 -16.62 5.16
C SER A 99 -11.19 -15.52 4.15
N VAL A 100 -12.13 -14.58 4.06
CA VAL A 100 -11.96 -13.33 3.30
C VAL A 100 -11.76 -12.19 4.27
N LEU A 101 -10.69 -11.43 4.06
CA LEU A 101 -10.34 -10.27 4.86
C LEU A 101 -10.60 -8.97 4.10
N GLY A 102 -11.46 -8.11 4.64
CA GLY A 102 -11.71 -6.76 4.10
C GLY A 102 -10.85 -5.70 4.80
N LEU A 103 -10.00 -5.00 4.05
CA LEU A 103 -9.26 -3.85 4.55
C LEU A 103 -10.03 -2.56 4.28
N LEU A 104 -10.58 -1.94 5.32
CA LEU A 104 -11.36 -0.71 5.25
C LEU A 104 -10.59 0.43 5.90
N GLY A 105 -10.66 1.61 5.28
CA GLY A 105 -10.05 2.82 5.82
C GLY A 105 -9.83 3.89 4.75
N PRO A 106 -9.52 5.14 5.17
CA PRO A 106 -9.22 6.23 4.24
C PRO A 106 -7.99 5.96 3.39
N ASN A 107 -7.83 6.74 2.32
CA ASN A 107 -6.63 6.65 1.49
C ASN A 107 -5.39 7.08 2.30
N GLY A 108 -4.27 6.44 2.04
CA GLY A 108 -3.01 6.71 2.75
C GLY A 108 -2.83 5.97 4.08
N ILE A 109 -3.81 5.18 4.56
CA ILE A 109 -3.69 4.43 5.84
C ILE A 109 -2.81 3.17 5.76
N GLY A 110 -2.26 2.86 4.58
CA GLY A 110 -1.36 1.71 4.41
C GLY A 110 -1.99 0.43 3.90
N LYS A 111 -3.23 0.46 3.37
CA LYS A 111 -3.88 -0.75 2.80
C LYS A 111 -3.00 -1.43 1.75
N SER A 112 -2.51 -0.68 0.79
CA SER A 112 -1.64 -1.22 -0.28
C SER A 112 -0.29 -1.70 0.26
N THR A 113 0.25 -1.06 1.31
CA THR A 113 1.47 -1.49 1.98
C THR A 113 1.26 -2.85 2.67
N ILE A 114 0.16 -3.02 3.39
CA ILE A 114 -0.22 -4.32 3.99
C ILE A 114 -0.32 -5.39 2.91
N MET A 115 -1.00 -5.10 1.80
CA MET A 115 -1.15 -6.04 0.69
C MET A 115 0.20 -6.41 0.06
N ASN A 116 1.09 -5.45 -0.14
CA ASN A 116 2.44 -5.71 -0.68
C ASN A 116 3.28 -6.56 0.26
N ILE A 117 3.16 -6.38 1.57
CA ILE A 117 3.84 -7.23 2.56
C ILE A 117 3.27 -8.65 2.52
N LEU A 118 1.94 -8.78 2.55
CA LEU A 118 1.30 -10.10 2.54
C LEU A 118 1.47 -10.85 1.22
N SER A 119 1.65 -10.17 0.09
CA SER A 119 1.96 -10.81 -1.19
C SER A 119 3.43 -11.16 -1.37
N GLY A 120 4.31 -10.76 -0.45
CA GLY A 120 5.74 -10.96 -0.56
C GLY A 120 6.46 -9.97 -1.49
N THR A 121 5.75 -8.98 -2.02
CA THR A 121 6.35 -7.96 -2.91
C THR A 121 7.18 -6.94 -2.13
N LEU A 122 6.86 -6.74 -0.85
CA LEU A 122 7.56 -5.83 0.06
C LEU A 122 7.95 -6.59 1.33
N ILE A 123 9.25 -6.60 1.64
CA ILE A 123 9.75 -7.11 2.94
C ILE A 123 9.69 -5.94 3.94
N PRO A 124 8.99 -6.09 5.07
CA PRO A 124 8.93 -5.01 6.07
C PRO A 124 10.29 -4.83 6.76
N ASN A 125 10.67 -3.58 6.98
CA ASN A 125 11.97 -3.23 7.56
C ASN A 125 11.99 -3.12 9.09
N LEU A 126 10.87 -3.44 9.76
CA LEU A 126 10.75 -3.39 11.22
C LEU A 126 11.15 -2.03 11.83
N GLY A 127 10.85 -0.93 11.09
CA GLY A 127 11.16 0.44 11.49
C GLY A 127 12.54 0.96 11.06
N ASP A 128 13.47 0.08 10.69
CA ASP A 128 14.80 0.45 10.23
C ASP A 128 14.80 0.70 8.71
N TYR A 129 14.50 1.92 8.31
CA TYR A 129 14.44 2.31 6.89
C TYR A 129 15.83 2.56 6.29
N GLU A 130 16.87 2.79 7.10
CA GLU A 130 18.24 3.00 6.63
C GLU A 130 18.91 1.69 6.23
N ASN A 131 18.53 0.58 6.88
CA ASN A 131 19.03 -0.76 6.61
C ASN A 131 17.87 -1.71 6.25
N PRO A 132 17.27 -1.58 5.05
CA PRO A 132 16.15 -2.43 4.66
C PRO A 132 16.54 -3.90 4.69
N GLN A 133 15.60 -4.76 5.04
CA GLN A 133 15.84 -6.21 5.13
C GLN A 133 15.92 -6.82 3.74
N ASP A 134 16.94 -7.64 3.50
CA ASP A 134 17.11 -8.38 2.24
C ASP A 134 16.40 -9.75 2.24
N ASN A 135 15.96 -10.21 3.41
CA ASN A 135 15.31 -11.51 3.60
C ASN A 135 14.20 -11.44 4.67
N TRP A 136 13.47 -12.55 4.81
CA TRP A 136 12.35 -12.67 5.75
C TRP A 136 12.74 -13.10 7.15
N ASP A 137 13.99 -13.42 7.45
CA ASP A 137 14.40 -14.08 8.70
C ASP A 137 14.03 -13.24 9.93
N LYS A 138 14.36 -11.95 9.92
CA LYS A 138 14.03 -11.04 11.03
C LYS A 138 12.52 -10.82 11.17
N VAL A 139 11.79 -10.82 10.05
CA VAL A 139 10.32 -10.69 10.07
C VAL A 139 9.68 -11.93 10.69
N ILE A 140 10.16 -13.12 10.33
CA ILE A 140 9.70 -14.40 10.90
C ILE A 140 10.00 -14.44 12.39
N GLU A 141 11.18 -13.98 12.83
CA GLU A 141 11.54 -13.92 14.23
C GLU A 141 10.66 -12.92 15.01
N HIS A 142 10.39 -11.74 14.43
CA HIS A 142 9.50 -10.72 15.03
C HIS A 142 8.10 -11.28 15.29
N TYR A 143 7.55 -12.08 14.39
CA TYR A 143 6.23 -12.70 14.52
C TYR A 143 6.23 -14.06 15.21
N LYS A 144 7.32 -14.43 15.91
CA LYS A 144 7.46 -15.72 16.60
C LYS A 144 6.28 -16.02 17.52
N GLY A 145 5.69 -17.21 17.37
CA GLY A 145 4.54 -17.66 18.14
C GLY A 145 3.18 -17.14 17.65
N SER A 146 3.12 -16.38 16.55
CA SER A 146 1.89 -15.93 15.93
C SER A 146 1.53 -16.72 14.66
N ALA A 147 0.29 -16.61 14.19
CA ALA A 147 -0.13 -17.18 12.91
C ALA A 147 0.67 -16.61 11.71
N LEU A 148 1.10 -15.33 11.81
CA LEU A 148 1.89 -14.67 10.78
C LEU A 148 3.30 -15.28 10.65
N GLN A 149 3.86 -15.87 11.70
CA GLN A 149 5.14 -16.58 11.61
C GLN A 149 5.07 -17.70 10.57
N ASN A 150 4.07 -18.59 10.69
CA ASN A 150 3.91 -19.70 9.75
C ASN A 150 3.64 -19.21 8.34
N TYR A 151 2.83 -18.15 8.20
CA TYR A 151 2.55 -17.53 6.92
C TYR A 151 3.83 -17.02 6.25
N PHE A 152 4.63 -16.20 6.93
CA PHE A 152 5.87 -15.65 6.39
C PHE A 152 6.94 -16.72 6.14
N THR A 153 6.98 -17.79 6.94
CA THR A 153 7.87 -18.93 6.68
C THR A 153 7.53 -19.61 5.35
N LYS A 154 6.25 -19.90 5.10
CA LYS A 154 5.79 -20.47 3.83
C LYS A 154 5.99 -19.50 2.67
N LEU A 155 5.74 -18.22 2.87
CA LEU A 155 5.93 -17.17 1.86
C LEU A 155 7.42 -17.06 1.47
N ALA A 156 8.32 -17.03 2.44
CA ALA A 156 9.77 -17.00 2.23
C ALA A 156 10.30 -18.24 1.52
N ALA A 157 9.70 -19.41 1.79
CA ALA A 157 10.04 -20.67 1.11
C ALA A 157 9.46 -20.75 -0.32
N GLY A 158 8.63 -19.78 -0.74
CA GLY A 158 7.96 -19.81 -2.05
C GLY A 158 6.82 -20.84 -2.12
N GLU A 159 6.33 -21.30 -0.98
CA GLU A 159 5.23 -22.27 -0.90
C GLU A 159 3.85 -21.61 -1.02
N ILE A 160 3.78 -20.28 -0.89
CA ILE A 160 2.55 -19.49 -1.08
C ILE A 160 2.65 -18.74 -2.40
N LYS A 161 1.74 -19.05 -3.31
CA LYS A 161 1.55 -18.32 -4.58
C LYS A 161 0.51 -17.22 -4.39
N ALA A 162 0.96 -15.98 -4.27
CA ALA A 162 0.09 -14.82 -4.19
C ALA A 162 -0.32 -14.35 -5.60
N VAL A 163 -1.61 -14.14 -5.81
CA VAL A 163 -2.19 -13.62 -7.05
C VAL A 163 -2.81 -12.25 -6.80
N LEU A 164 -2.32 -11.26 -7.53
CA LEU A 164 -2.66 -9.86 -7.36
C LEU A 164 -3.53 -9.35 -8.51
N LYS A 165 -4.65 -8.68 -8.20
CA LYS A 165 -5.36 -7.82 -9.15
C LYS A 165 -4.72 -6.43 -9.14
N PRO A 166 -4.19 -5.92 -10.27
CA PRO A 166 -3.59 -4.60 -10.32
C PRO A 166 -4.62 -3.49 -10.06
N GLN A 167 -4.20 -2.42 -9.38
CA GLN A 167 -5.04 -1.24 -9.12
C GLN A 167 -5.39 -0.49 -10.41
N MET A 168 -4.39 -0.25 -11.27
CA MET A 168 -4.54 0.54 -12.50
C MET A 168 -4.93 -0.33 -13.68
N VAL A 169 -6.22 -0.64 -13.82
CA VAL A 169 -6.73 -1.46 -14.93
C VAL A 169 -6.70 -0.72 -16.27
N ASP A 170 -6.71 0.60 -16.28
CA ASP A 170 -6.60 1.45 -17.47
C ASP A 170 -5.24 1.32 -18.20
N GLN A 171 -4.24 0.79 -17.54
CA GLN A 171 -2.93 0.49 -18.14
C GLN A 171 -2.87 -0.88 -18.80
N LEU A 172 -3.81 -1.79 -18.50
CA LEU A 172 -3.83 -3.14 -19.07
C LEU A 172 -3.80 -3.14 -20.61
N PRO A 173 -4.56 -2.28 -21.35
CA PRO A 173 -4.51 -2.26 -22.80
C PRO A 173 -3.17 -1.81 -23.39
N LYS A 174 -2.29 -1.16 -22.59
CA LYS A 174 -0.94 -0.76 -23.03
C LYS A 174 0.02 -1.94 -23.01
N VAL A 175 -0.18 -2.87 -22.09
CA VAL A 175 0.70 -4.03 -21.83
C VAL A 175 0.16 -5.28 -22.54
N VAL A 176 -1.16 -5.50 -22.47
CA VAL A 176 -1.83 -6.67 -23.03
C VAL A 176 -2.53 -6.29 -24.33
N LYS A 177 -2.11 -6.91 -25.43
CA LYS A 177 -2.70 -6.71 -26.78
C LYS A 177 -3.49 -7.95 -27.16
N GLY A 178 -4.50 -7.77 -28.01
CA GLY A 178 -5.32 -8.86 -28.53
C GLY A 178 -6.73 -8.89 -27.92
N LYS A 179 -7.43 -9.98 -28.15
CA LYS A 179 -8.80 -10.18 -27.70
C LYS A 179 -8.85 -10.55 -26.20
N VAL A 180 -9.98 -10.25 -25.57
CA VAL A 180 -10.26 -10.65 -24.18
C VAL A 180 -10.24 -12.17 -24.04
N SER A 181 -10.85 -12.91 -24.99
CA SER A 181 -10.85 -14.37 -25.02
C SER A 181 -9.46 -14.98 -24.98
N ASP A 182 -8.52 -14.43 -25.76
CA ASP A 182 -7.15 -14.94 -25.83
C ASP A 182 -6.45 -14.74 -24.48
N LEU A 183 -6.61 -13.55 -23.86
CA LEU A 183 -6.06 -13.27 -22.54
C LEU A 183 -6.60 -14.26 -21.49
N LEU A 184 -7.94 -14.36 -21.39
CA LEU A 184 -8.57 -15.17 -20.34
C LEU A 184 -8.29 -16.66 -20.53
N THR A 185 -8.26 -17.16 -21.76
CA THR A 185 -7.88 -18.56 -22.04
C THR A 185 -6.43 -18.85 -21.65
N ASN A 186 -5.51 -17.91 -21.91
CA ASN A 186 -4.09 -18.08 -21.57
C ASN A 186 -3.81 -18.08 -20.06
N VAL A 187 -4.67 -17.41 -19.27
CA VAL A 187 -4.48 -17.32 -17.80
C VAL A 187 -5.36 -18.31 -17.03
N ASP A 188 -6.23 -19.07 -17.71
CA ASP A 188 -7.10 -20.06 -17.09
C ASP A 188 -6.34 -21.33 -16.67
N GLU A 189 -5.67 -21.25 -15.54
CA GLU A 189 -4.96 -22.38 -14.90
C GLU A 189 -5.97 -23.31 -14.19
N ARG A 190 -7.23 -22.89 -14.00
CA ARG A 190 -8.25 -23.60 -13.22
C ARG A 190 -9.33 -24.30 -14.05
N GLY A 191 -9.36 -24.06 -15.37
CA GLY A 191 -10.41 -24.59 -16.25
C GLY A 191 -11.80 -24.08 -15.94
N LYS A 192 -11.94 -22.83 -15.48
CA LYS A 192 -13.20 -22.23 -15.03
C LYS A 192 -13.63 -21.02 -15.86
N LEU A 193 -13.11 -20.88 -17.07
CA LEU A 193 -13.34 -19.72 -17.93
C LEU A 193 -14.84 -19.45 -18.14
N ASP A 194 -15.60 -20.44 -18.56
CA ASP A 194 -17.03 -20.26 -18.85
C ASP A 194 -17.80 -19.79 -17.60
N TYR A 195 -17.58 -20.45 -16.47
CA TYR A 195 -18.22 -20.09 -15.20
C TYR A 195 -17.88 -18.65 -14.77
N VAL A 196 -16.62 -18.23 -14.91
CA VAL A 196 -16.19 -16.88 -14.56
C VAL A 196 -16.76 -15.85 -15.52
N CYS A 197 -16.90 -16.19 -16.79
CA CYS A 197 -17.51 -15.32 -17.80
C CYS A 197 -19.02 -15.13 -17.56
N ASP A 198 -19.72 -16.16 -17.13
CA ASP A 198 -21.12 -16.08 -16.73
C ASP A 198 -21.32 -15.14 -15.53
N GLU A 199 -20.57 -15.36 -14.46
CA GLU A 199 -20.69 -14.60 -13.21
C GLU A 199 -20.33 -13.11 -13.35
N LEU A 200 -19.35 -12.81 -14.20
CA LEU A 200 -18.89 -11.43 -14.43
C LEU A 200 -19.47 -10.77 -15.68
N ASP A 201 -20.44 -11.41 -16.34
CA ASP A 201 -21.09 -10.90 -17.57
C ASP A 201 -20.07 -10.44 -18.62
N LEU A 202 -19.19 -11.37 -19.02
CA LEU A 202 -18.09 -11.09 -19.95
C LEU A 202 -18.34 -11.59 -21.38
N HIS A 203 -19.39 -12.40 -21.64
CA HIS A 203 -19.64 -12.99 -22.96
C HIS A 203 -19.70 -11.96 -24.09
N ASN A 204 -20.28 -10.79 -23.81
CA ASN A 204 -20.45 -9.71 -24.78
C ASN A 204 -19.13 -8.99 -25.17
N VAL A 205 -18.04 -9.24 -24.41
CA VAL A 205 -16.75 -8.56 -24.61
C VAL A 205 -15.62 -9.52 -25.01
N LEU A 206 -15.84 -10.83 -25.01
CA LEU A 206 -14.81 -11.84 -25.29
C LEU A 206 -14.12 -11.63 -26.64
N ASP A 207 -14.88 -11.26 -27.67
CA ASP A 207 -14.37 -11.02 -29.03
C ASP A 207 -13.78 -9.63 -29.24
N ARG A 208 -13.88 -8.74 -28.25
CA ARG A 208 -13.36 -7.38 -28.37
C ARG A 208 -11.86 -7.33 -28.03
N GLU A 209 -11.18 -6.38 -28.65
CA GLU A 209 -9.80 -6.07 -28.29
C GLU A 209 -9.75 -5.29 -26.95
N MET A 210 -8.76 -5.56 -26.14
CA MET A 210 -8.54 -4.93 -24.83
C MET A 210 -8.61 -3.39 -24.88
N LYS A 211 -8.09 -2.77 -25.93
CA LYS A 211 -8.09 -1.30 -26.10
C LYS A 211 -9.48 -0.68 -26.32
N ASN A 212 -10.48 -1.50 -26.67
CA ASN A 212 -11.84 -1.05 -26.99
C ASN A 212 -12.82 -1.26 -25.82
N LEU A 213 -12.31 -1.64 -24.64
CA LEU A 213 -13.12 -1.87 -23.45
C LEU A 213 -13.31 -0.58 -22.65
N SER A 214 -14.49 -0.43 -22.08
CA SER A 214 -14.76 0.59 -21.05
C SER A 214 -14.02 0.29 -19.73
N GLY A 215 -13.92 1.27 -18.84
CA GLY A 215 -13.28 1.08 -17.53
C GLY A 215 -13.92 -0.03 -16.70
N GLY A 216 -15.25 -0.14 -16.69
CA GLY A 216 -15.96 -1.21 -15.99
C GLY A 216 -15.74 -2.60 -16.62
N GLU A 217 -15.68 -2.69 -17.95
CA GLU A 217 -15.36 -3.95 -18.64
C GLU A 217 -13.92 -4.36 -18.38
N LEU A 218 -12.95 -3.44 -18.39
CA LEU A 218 -11.55 -3.69 -18.03
C LEU A 218 -11.42 -4.18 -16.58
N GLN A 219 -12.19 -3.60 -15.68
CA GLN A 219 -12.20 -4.01 -14.27
C GLN A 219 -12.70 -5.46 -14.12
N ARG A 220 -13.81 -5.82 -14.79
CA ARG A 220 -14.35 -7.20 -14.76
C ARG A 220 -13.37 -8.20 -15.39
N VAL A 221 -12.75 -7.84 -16.51
CA VAL A 221 -11.71 -8.67 -17.16
C VAL A 221 -10.49 -8.84 -16.22
N ALA A 222 -10.07 -7.79 -15.51
CA ALA A 222 -8.96 -7.89 -14.55
C ALA A 222 -9.29 -8.80 -13.37
N ILE A 223 -10.53 -8.74 -12.85
CA ILE A 223 -11.02 -9.66 -11.80
C ILE A 223 -11.00 -11.09 -12.34
N ALA A 224 -11.59 -11.33 -13.54
CA ALA A 224 -11.60 -12.65 -14.17
C ALA A 224 -10.18 -13.22 -14.33
N ALA A 225 -9.27 -12.44 -14.91
CA ALA A 225 -7.88 -12.85 -15.11
C ALA A 225 -7.15 -13.16 -13.79
N THR A 226 -7.52 -12.53 -12.69
CA THR A 226 -6.98 -12.81 -11.37
C THR A 226 -7.52 -14.13 -10.82
N VAL A 227 -8.83 -14.35 -10.91
CA VAL A 227 -9.51 -15.52 -10.32
C VAL A 227 -9.24 -16.80 -11.12
N LEU A 228 -9.00 -16.70 -12.41
CA LEU A 228 -8.68 -17.84 -13.28
C LEU A 228 -7.28 -18.41 -13.02
N ARG A 229 -6.38 -17.64 -12.44
CA ARG A 229 -5.06 -18.16 -12.03
C ARG A 229 -5.17 -19.05 -10.81
N GLU A 230 -4.31 -20.02 -10.71
CA GLU A 230 -4.13 -20.83 -9.51
C GLU A 230 -3.27 -20.08 -8.49
N GLY A 231 -3.72 -20.02 -7.24
CA GLY A 231 -3.00 -19.35 -6.16
C GLY A 231 -3.55 -19.72 -4.80
N ASP A 232 -2.74 -19.52 -3.77
CA ASP A 232 -3.08 -19.77 -2.38
C ASP A 232 -3.61 -18.52 -1.69
N PHE A 233 -3.19 -17.35 -2.17
CA PHE A 233 -3.58 -16.06 -1.62
C PHE A 233 -3.96 -15.11 -2.76
N TYR A 234 -5.21 -14.64 -2.74
CA TYR A 234 -5.71 -13.68 -3.74
C TYR A 234 -5.93 -12.33 -3.08
N TYR A 235 -5.44 -11.27 -3.73
CA TYR A 235 -5.80 -9.98 -3.26
C TYR A 235 -6.24 -9.01 -4.35
N PHE A 236 -7.25 -8.19 -4.00
CA PHE A 236 -7.91 -7.28 -4.90
C PHE A 236 -7.81 -5.86 -4.36
N ASP A 237 -7.06 -5.00 -5.04
CA ASP A 237 -7.00 -3.59 -4.72
C ASP A 237 -8.14 -2.87 -5.44
N GLU A 238 -9.03 -2.23 -4.66
CA GLU A 238 -10.22 -1.52 -5.15
C GLU A 238 -11.02 -2.27 -6.23
N PRO A 239 -11.50 -3.50 -5.97
CA PRO A 239 -12.15 -4.32 -7.00
C PRO A 239 -13.45 -3.73 -7.52
N THR A 240 -14.06 -2.79 -6.81
CA THR A 240 -15.35 -2.17 -7.15
C THR A 240 -15.23 -0.83 -7.86
N SER A 241 -14.02 -0.32 -8.07
CA SER A 241 -13.78 0.90 -8.82
C SER A 241 -14.30 0.75 -10.26
N TRP A 242 -14.91 1.79 -10.82
CA TRP A 242 -15.48 1.83 -12.18
C TRP A 242 -16.70 0.92 -12.40
N LEU A 243 -17.19 0.17 -11.41
CA LEU A 243 -18.37 -0.68 -11.50
C LEU A 243 -19.61 0.09 -11.03
N ASP A 244 -20.75 -0.16 -11.68
CA ASP A 244 -22.06 0.28 -11.21
C ASP A 244 -22.50 -0.52 -9.96
N VAL A 245 -23.60 -0.11 -9.33
CA VAL A 245 -24.05 -0.71 -8.06
C VAL A 245 -24.33 -2.21 -8.20
N SER A 246 -24.96 -2.63 -9.29
CA SER A 246 -25.27 -4.03 -9.56
C SER A 246 -24.00 -4.85 -9.76
N GLN A 247 -23.10 -4.35 -10.58
CA GLN A 247 -21.81 -4.99 -10.85
C GLN A 247 -20.90 -5.05 -9.62
N ARG A 248 -20.97 -4.05 -8.71
CA ARG A 248 -20.25 -4.08 -7.42
C ARG A 248 -20.72 -5.22 -6.55
N LEU A 249 -22.04 -5.42 -6.43
CA LEU A 249 -22.60 -6.52 -5.65
C LEU A 249 -22.17 -7.87 -6.21
N ASN A 250 -22.24 -8.06 -7.52
CA ASN A 250 -21.83 -9.29 -8.17
C ASN A 250 -20.33 -9.56 -7.98
N ALA A 251 -19.46 -8.56 -8.19
CA ALA A 251 -18.03 -8.69 -8.00
C ALA A 251 -17.67 -9.06 -6.55
N VAL A 252 -18.31 -8.42 -5.55
CA VAL A 252 -18.11 -8.74 -4.14
C VAL A 252 -18.60 -10.13 -3.83
N SER A 253 -19.81 -10.50 -4.23
CA SER A 253 -20.37 -11.85 -4.01
C SER A 253 -19.48 -12.92 -4.63
N TYR A 254 -18.98 -12.68 -5.85
CA TYR A 254 -18.09 -13.60 -6.54
C TYR A 254 -16.76 -13.80 -5.80
N THR A 255 -16.12 -12.72 -5.35
CA THR A 255 -14.86 -12.81 -4.59
C THR A 255 -15.04 -13.52 -3.24
N HIS A 256 -16.20 -13.39 -2.61
CA HIS A 256 -16.50 -14.06 -1.35
C HIS A 256 -16.85 -15.55 -1.48
N LEU A 257 -17.53 -15.94 -2.56
CA LEU A 257 -18.13 -17.28 -2.68
C LEU A 257 -17.27 -18.28 -3.47
N THR A 258 -16.36 -17.79 -4.33
CA THR A 258 -15.73 -18.64 -5.36
C THR A 258 -14.22 -18.75 -5.28
N LEU A 259 -13.56 -17.90 -4.47
CA LEU A 259 -12.13 -18.05 -4.26
C LEU A 259 -11.84 -19.35 -3.49
N PRO A 260 -10.83 -20.12 -3.91
CA PRO A 260 -10.45 -21.29 -3.13
C PRO A 260 -10.03 -20.83 -1.75
N THR A 261 -10.79 -21.27 -0.76
CA THR A 261 -10.36 -21.18 0.63
C THR A 261 -9.10 -22.01 0.76
N ILE A 262 -8.04 -21.44 1.28
CA ILE A 262 -6.79 -22.16 1.58
C ILE A 262 -7.17 -23.39 2.43
N ARG A 263 -6.88 -24.59 1.93
CA ARG A 263 -7.06 -25.84 2.67
C ARG A 263 -5.76 -26.21 3.34
#